data_65caeec2e9c309b10e843b00318cc963
#
_entry.id   65caeec2e9c309b10e843b00318cc963
#
_cell.length_a   1.000
_cell.length_b   1.000
_cell.length_c   1.000
_cell.angle_alpha   90.00
_cell.angle_beta   90.00
_cell.angle_gamma   90.00
#
_symmetry.space_group_name_H-M   'P 1'
#
loop_
_entity.id
_entity.type
_entity.pdbx_description
1 polymer ?
#
loop_
_entity_poly.entity_id
_entity_poly.type
_entity_poly.pdbx_seq_one_letter_code
_entity_poly.pdbx_strand_id
1 'polypeptide(L)'
;MKRVILLAAAAIALAAPALADDCTITVGVVMGLTGPAGEYGQAGAKSVEMAFRDLNEAGGPHGCKLVADTRDSQSQGSLAVDAANQLVQLKNVPVIIGGIISSVSIPILTSVTGPGKIVQVSPASSSPTLTNLGRAGKTNGMFFRTITSDALQGTAAAKYALDQGFKRIAVIHVNNDFGVNMLAEFSKAYKALGGEIVSVSPYNEKQSSYDAEASKGIAANPDGLYLIATPVDGATIARAWISQGGPAKFLLNDGMNSPDFIASVGAKYLNEAYGTSSGTSPTASTEYFNANYKAFSGGIDPSTPAADRAYDAGAIVGLAIAAAPTQDPVAIRDAIFRVTSKDGEPIHAGKADFAKALDLLRAGKPIRYEGVIGPVSFDRYGDITGPFRLWKIVDGKVTTVGEMSTDDVNALKAKIVK
;
A
#
# COMPACT_ATOMS: atom_id res chain seq x y z
N MET A 1 19.23 -68.13 58.37
CA MET A 1 19.74 -67.13 57.37
C MET A 1 18.65 -66.89 56.35
N LYS A 2 17.88 -65.74 56.47
CA LYS A 2 16.81 -65.37 55.56
C LYS A 2 17.39 -64.26 54.65
N ARG A 3 17.45 -64.48 53.36
CA ARG A 3 17.84 -63.52 52.35
C ARG A 3 16.62 -62.68 51.96
N VAL A 4 16.66 -61.40 52.20
CA VAL A 4 15.66 -60.38 51.72
C VAL A 4 16.15 -59.86 50.37
N ILE A 5 15.36 -60.13 49.32
CA ILE A 5 15.59 -59.56 47.99
C ILE A 5 14.79 -58.25 47.89
N LEU A 6 15.51 -57.11 47.80
CA LEU A 6 14.90 -55.78 47.49
C LEU A 6 14.71 -55.70 45.94
N LEU A 7 13.47 -55.63 45.50
CA LEU A 7 13.15 -55.25 44.13
C LEU A 7 13.06 -53.70 44.06
N ALA A 8 13.99 -53.11 43.32
CA ALA A 8 13.93 -51.67 42.96
C ALA A 8 13.04 -51.52 41.73
N ALA A 9 11.87 -50.97 41.89
CA ALA A 9 10.99 -50.57 40.77
C ALA A 9 11.47 -49.22 40.18
N ALA A 10 12.05 -49.25 38.98
CA ALA A 10 12.37 -48.03 38.23
C ALA A 10 11.09 -47.49 37.62
N ALA A 11 10.62 -46.32 38.14
CA ALA A 11 9.55 -45.56 37.54
C ALA A 11 10.08 -44.79 36.31
N ILE A 12 9.79 -45.27 35.12
CA ILE A 12 9.99 -44.52 33.86
C ILE A 12 8.89 -43.46 33.80
N ALA A 13 9.23 -42.21 34.11
CA ALA A 13 8.37 -41.05 33.84
C ALA A 13 8.29 -40.84 32.32
N LEU A 14 7.19 -41.26 31.71
CA LEU A 14 6.83 -40.86 30.37
C LEU A 14 6.55 -39.34 30.41
N ALA A 15 7.51 -38.54 29.97
CA ALA A 15 7.28 -37.16 29.65
C ALA A 15 6.31 -37.12 28.46
N ALA A 16 5.02 -36.89 28.75
CA ALA A 16 4.07 -36.54 27.70
C ALA A 16 4.59 -35.29 26.98
N PRO A 17 4.59 -35.25 25.65
CA PRO A 17 4.86 -34.01 24.96
C PRO A 17 3.82 -33.02 25.45
N ALA A 18 4.27 -31.91 26.06
CA ALA A 18 3.43 -30.74 26.30
C ALA A 18 2.88 -30.36 24.93
N LEU A 19 1.57 -30.50 24.74
CA LEU A 19 0.88 -29.85 23.64
C LEU A 19 1.22 -28.36 23.80
N ALA A 20 2.10 -27.86 22.93
CA ALA A 20 2.34 -26.45 22.84
C ALA A 20 0.97 -25.82 22.58
N ASP A 21 0.48 -25.01 23.52
CA ASP A 21 -0.69 -24.14 23.26
C ASP A 21 -0.40 -23.44 21.94
N ASP A 22 -1.34 -23.56 20.98
CA ASP A 22 -1.19 -22.96 19.64
C ASP A 22 -1.11 -21.44 19.80
N CYS A 23 0.11 -20.95 20.02
CA CYS A 23 0.40 -19.53 20.23
C CYS A 23 -0.04 -18.74 19.00
N THR A 24 -0.83 -17.71 19.19
CA THR A 24 -1.35 -16.85 18.11
C THR A 24 -1.03 -15.39 18.37
N ILE A 25 -0.52 -14.72 17.35
CA ILE A 25 -0.29 -13.27 17.35
C ILE A 25 -1.28 -12.65 16.35
N THR A 26 -2.20 -11.85 16.86
CA THR A 26 -3.20 -11.18 16.05
C THR A 26 -2.68 -9.82 15.57
N VAL A 27 -2.77 -9.58 14.28
CA VAL A 27 -2.48 -8.29 13.63
C VAL A 27 -3.80 -7.72 13.11
N GLY A 28 -4.09 -6.47 13.44
CA GLY A 28 -5.26 -5.78 12.91
C GLY A 28 -5.07 -5.43 11.43
N VAL A 29 -6.09 -5.65 10.62
CA VAL A 29 -6.10 -5.27 9.20
C VAL A 29 -7.34 -4.45 8.92
N VAL A 30 -7.17 -3.16 8.58
CA VAL A 30 -8.30 -2.25 8.28
C VAL A 30 -8.20 -1.84 6.82
N MET A 31 -9.07 -2.42 5.98
CA MET A 31 -9.09 -2.20 4.53
C MET A 31 -10.48 -1.73 4.09
N GLY A 32 -10.56 -1.06 2.97
CA GLY A 32 -11.84 -0.77 2.31
C GLY A 32 -12.24 -1.98 1.48
N LEU A 33 -12.84 -3.01 2.08
CA LEU A 33 -13.28 -4.21 1.34
C LEU A 33 -14.48 -3.90 0.46
N THR A 34 -15.21 -2.84 0.80
CA THR A 34 -16.33 -2.28 0.03
C THR A 34 -16.13 -0.76 -0.16
N GLY A 35 -17.01 -0.15 -0.97
CA GLY A 35 -16.93 1.27 -1.28
C GLY A 35 -15.97 1.59 -2.45
N PRO A 36 -15.62 2.88 -2.66
CA PRO A 36 -14.86 3.33 -3.82
C PRO A 36 -13.48 2.68 -4.01
N ALA A 37 -12.84 2.25 -2.92
CA ALA A 37 -11.55 1.56 -2.94
C ALA A 37 -11.67 0.04 -2.72
N GLY A 38 -12.84 -0.55 -2.99
CA GLY A 38 -13.12 -1.97 -2.73
C GLY A 38 -12.16 -2.92 -3.44
N GLU A 39 -11.83 -2.65 -4.68
CA GLU A 39 -10.86 -3.42 -5.48
C GLU A 39 -9.50 -3.48 -4.77
N TYR A 40 -8.98 -2.34 -4.32
CA TYR A 40 -7.68 -2.27 -3.61
C TYR A 40 -7.70 -2.97 -2.26
N GLY A 41 -8.79 -2.75 -1.50
CA GLY A 41 -8.92 -3.30 -0.17
C GLY A 41 -9.02 -4.82 -0.18
N GLN A 42 -9.77 -5.40 -1.10
CA GLN A 42 -9.88 -6.84 -1.27
C GLN A 42 -8.54 -7.45 -1.69
N ALA A 43 -7.88 -6.85 -2.70
CA ALA A 43 -6.57 -7.29 -3.15
C ALA A 43 -5.53 -7.18 -2.02
N GLY A 44 -5.50 -6.05 -1.30
CA GLY A 44 -4.59 -5.84 -0.19
C GLY A 44 -4.79 -6.80 0.98
N ALA A 45 -6.05 -7.06 1.38
CA ALA A 45 -6.35 -8.02 2.43
C ALA A 45 -5.86 -9.43 2.08
N LYS A 46 -6.10 -9.89 0.85
CA LYS A 46 -5.60 -11.18 0.37
C LYS A 46 -4.07 -11.25 0.32
N SER A 47 -3.42 -10.15 0.00
CA SER A 47 -1.95 -10.08 0.00
C SER A 47 -1.36 -10.19 1.40
N VAL A 48 -1.95 -9.52 2.40
CA VAL A 48 -1.55 -9.67 3.81
C VAL A 48 -1.77 -11.10 4.30
N GLU A 49 -2.93 -11.71 3.97
CA GLU A 49 -3.21 -13.11 4.28
C GLU A 49 -2.16 -14.06 3.66
N MET A 50 -1.74 -13.80 2.42
CA MET A 50 -0.71 -14.58 1.74
C MET A 50 0.65 -14.45 2.43
N ALA A 51 1.07 -13.24 2.78
CA ALA A 51 2.33 -13.02 3.50
C ALA A 51 2.33 -13.73 4.87
N PHE A 52 1.20 -13.70 5.59
CA PHE A 52 1.06 -14.39 6.87
C PHE A 52 1.05 -15.92 6.70
N ARG A 53 0.39 -16.44 5.64
CA ARG A 53 0.48 -17.87 5.32
C ARG A 53 1.93 -18.29 5.13
N ASP A 54 2.69 -17.55 4.31
CA ASP A 54 4.08 -17.89 3.99
C ASP A 54 4.97 -17.89 5.23
N LEU A 55 4.78 -16.89 6.12
CA LEU A 55 5.46 -16.81 7.41
C LEU A 55 5.05 -17.92 8.36
N ASN A 56 3.77 -18.28 8.43
CA ASN A 56 3.27 -19.35 9.27
C ASN A 56 3.80 -20.73 8.80
N GLU A 57 3.82 -20.97 7.49
CA GLU A 57 4.40 -22.17 6.91
C GLU A 57 5.92 -22.25 7.10
N ALA A 58 6.59 -21.13 7.32
CA ALA A 58 8.00 -21.02 7.68
C ALA A 58 8.28 -21.28 9.17
N GLY A 59 7.24 -21.48 9.99
CA GLY A 59 7.34 -21.73 11.42
C GLY A 59 6.87 -20.58 12.32
N GLY A 60 6.48 -19.46 11.76
CA GLY A 60 5.91 -18.29 12.45
C GLY A 60 6.86 -17.51 13.36
N PRO A 61 6.59 -16.24 13.63
CA PRO A 61 7.32 -15.43 14.58
C PRO A 61 7.30 -16.06 15.97
N HIS A 62 8.46 -16.30 16.56
CA HIS A 62 8.61 -16.96 17.86
C HIS A 62 7.90 -18.32 17.99
N GLY A 63 7.65 -19.00 16.86
CA GLY A 63 6.88 -20.25 16.82
C GLY A 63 5.36 -20.05 16.91
N CYS A 64 4.86 -18.81 16.90
CA CYS A 64 3.45 -18.46 16.97
C CYS A 64 2.85 -18.29 15.57
N LYS A 65 1.55 -18.54 15.44
CA LYS A 65 0.80 -18.31 14.22
C LYS A 65 0.38 -16.84 14.10
N LEU A 66 0.71 -16.19 12.99
CA LEU A 66 0.15 -14.87 12.64
C LEU A 66 -1.29 -15.02 12.14
N VAL A 67 -2.18 -14.20 12.63
CA VAL A 67 -3.58 -14.14 12.22
C VAL A 67 -3.96 -12.69 11.90
N ALA A 68 -4.57 -12.46 10.74
CA ALA A 68 -5.16 -11.19 10.38
C ALA A 68 -6.60 -11.10 10.93
N ASP A 69 -6.88 -10.12 11.80
CA ASP A 69 -8.27 -9.72 12.11
C ASP A 69 -8.65 -8.58 11.17
N THR A 70 -9.31 -8.93 10.07
CA THR A 70 -9.62 -8.01 8.98
C THR A 70 -10.98 -7.35 9.19
N ARG A 71 -11.01 -6.02 9.07
CA ARG A 71 -12.20 -5.17 9.22
C ARG A 71 -12.41 -4.32 7.96
N ASP A 72 -13.66 -4.23 7.53
CA ASP A 72 -14.07 -3.37 6.41
C ASP A 72 -14.31 -1.94 6.89
N SER A 73 -13.53 -1.00 6.38
CA SER A 73 -13.74 0.44 6.61
C SER A 73 -14.78 1.04 5.65
N GLN A 74 -15.27 0.29 4.67
CA GLN A 74 -16.13 0.77 3.59
C GLN A 74 -15.58 2.01 2.87
N SER A 75 -14.25 2.15 2.86
CA SER A 75 -13.52 3.33 2.37
C SER A 75 -13.86 4.62 3.12
N GLN A 76 -14.32 4.54 4.38
CA GLN A 76 -14.74 5.67 5.20
C GLN A 76 -13.86 5.82 6.45
N GLY A 77 -13.34 7.03 6.69
CA GLY A 77 -12.45 7.30 7.82
C GLY A 77 -13.09 7.07 9.20
N SER A 78 -14.37 7.42 9.38
CA SER A 78 -15.08 7.21 10.65
C SER A 78 -15.22 5.72 11.00
N LEU A 79 -15.67 4.90 10.05
CA LEU A 79 -15.79 3.45 10.24
C LEU A 79 -14.42 2.79 10.46
N ALA A 80 -13.38 3.32 9.82
CA ALA A 80 -12.01 2.85 10.03
C ALA A 80 -11.50 3.14 11.44
N VAL A 81 -11.81 4.30 12.00
CA VAL A 81 -11.48 4.66 13.39
C VAL A 81 -12.18 3.73 14.36
N ASP A 82 -13.47 3.45 14.14
CA ASP A 82 -14.24 2.52 14.98
C ASP A 82 -13.64 1.10 14.92
N ALA A 83 -13.32 0.61 13.72
CA ALA A 83 -12.68 -0.69 13.53
C ALA A 83 -11.30 -0.76 14.21
N ALA A 84 -10.47 0.28 14.04
CA ALA A 84 -9.16 0.35 14.65
C ALA A 84 -9.23 0.40 16.19
N ASN A 85 -10.19 1.15 16.77
CA ASN A 85 -10.41 1.18 18.21
C ASN A 85 -10.80 -0.21 18.75
N GLN A 86 -11.70 -0.93 18.06
CA GLN A 86 -12.09 -2.29 18.46
C GLN A 86 -10.89 -3.25 18.45
N LEU A 87 -10.05 -3.18 17.40
CA LEU A 87 -8.86 -4.00 17.29
C LEU A 87 -7.84 -3.69 18.40
N VAL A 88 -7.60 -2.42 18.70
CA VAL A 88 -6.65 -2.01 19.74
C VAL A 88 -7.18 -2.30 21.14
N GLN A 89 -8.42 -1.88 21.43
CA GLN A 89 -8.94 -1.91 22.81
C GLN A 89 -9.49 -3.30 23.22
N LEU A 90 -10.07 -4.06 22.28
CA LEU A 90 -10.69 -5.34 22.60
C LEU A 90 -9.80 -6.54 22.24
N LYS A 91 -8.93 -6.40 21.23
CA LYS A 91 -8.06 -7.47 20.77
C LYS A 91 -6.59 -7.25 21.13
N ASN A 92 -6.24 -6.08 21.67
CA ASN A 92 -4.89 -5.70 22.06
C ASN A 92 -3.86 -5.90 20.93
N VAL A 93 -4.25 -5.61 19.68
CA VAL A 93 -3.34 -5.77 18.55
C VAL A 93 -2.18 -4.77 18.64
N PRO A 94 -0.93 -5.20 18.47
CA PRO A 94 0.23 -4.31 18.54
C PRO A 94 0.45 -3.53 17.24
N VAL A 95 -0.16 -3.98 16.14
CA VAL A 95 0.01 -3.43 14.79
C VAL A 95 -1.33 -3.39 14.07
N ILE A 96 -1.55 -2.32 13.31
CA ILE A 96 -2.62 -2.22 12.29
C ILE A 96 -1.97 -2.09 10.91
N ILE A 97 -2.30 -2.99 9.98
CA ILE A 97 -2.01 -2.83 8.55
C ILE A 97 -3.25 -2.19 7.92
N GLY A 98 -3.07 -0.95 7.42
CA GLY A 98 -4.17 -0.17 6.85
C GLY A 98 -4.09 1.34 7.20
N GLY A 99 -5.02 2.21 6.79
CA GLY A 99 -5.96 2.03 5.69
C GLY A 99 -5.30 1.93 4.31
N ILE A 100 -6.13 1.65 3.33
CA ILE A 100 -5.67 1.51 1.95
C ILE A 100 -5.61 2.84 1.21
N ILE A 101 -6.39 3.83 1.58
CA ILE A 101 -6.41 5.19 1.02
C ILE A 101 -6.14 6.24 2.11
N SER A 102 -5.61 7.39 1.72
CA SER A 102 -5.14 8.42 2.67
C SER A 102 -6.25 8.97 3.56
N SER A 103 -7.46 9.15 3.03
CA SER A 103 -8.65 9.60 3.77
C SER A 103 -9.12 8.60 4.85
N VAL A 104 -8.63 7.38 4.81
CA VAL A 104 -8.84 6.31 5.81
C VAL A 104 -7.66 6.20 6.77
N SER A 105 -6.42 6.22 6.25
CA SER A 105 -5.21 6.09 7.07
C SER A 105 -4.99 7.27 8.02
N ILE A 106 -5.27 8.50 7.57
CA ILE A 106 -5.04 9.70 8.38
C ILE A 106 -5.93 9.69 9.64
N PRO A 107 -7.24 9.45 9.57
CA PRO A 107 -8.08 9.34 10.76
C PRO A 107 -7.65 8.22 11.72
N ILE A 108 -7.29 7.03 11.22
CA ILE A 108 -6.75 5.95 12.05
C ILE A 108 -5.49 6.44 12.79
N LEU A 109 -4.57 7.05 12.05
CA LEU A 109 -3.30 7.53 12.60
C LEU A 109 -3.50 8.61 13.67
N THR A 110 -4.33 9.60 13.38
CA THR A 110 -4.48 10.76 14.27
C THR A 110 -5.36 10.50 15.48
N SER A 111 -6.30 9.54 15.39
CA SER A 111 -7.26 9.27 16.46
C SER A 111 -6.96 8.01 17.25
N VAL A 112 -6.24 7.03 16.69
CA VAL A 112 -6.04 5.72 17.32
C VAL A 112 -4.56 5.38 17.46
N THR A 113 -3.87 5.13 16.33
CA THR A 113 -2.54 4.52 16.35
C THR A 113 -1.46 5.47 16.83
N GLY A 114 -1.48 6.72 16.41
CA GLY A 114 -0.54 7.74 16.88
C GLY A 114 -0.63 7.99 18.40
N PRO A 115 -1.79 8.41 18.94
CA PRO A 115 -1.97 8.60 20.38
C PRO A 115 -1.73 7.32 21.19
N GLY A 116 -2.19 6.17 20.69
CA GLY A 116 -2.04 4.87 21.35
C GLY A 116 -0.65 4.25 21.23
N LYS A 117 0.26 4.87 20.46
CA LYS A 117 1.58 4.33 20.12
C LYS A 117 1.50 2.90 19.56
N ILE A 118 0.54 2.65 18.69
CA ILE A 118 0.36 1.40 17.95
C ILE A 118 0.99 1.55 16.56
N VAL A 119 1.71 0.56 16.09
CA VAL A 119 2.31 0.59 14.75
C VAL A 119 1.20 0.59 13.69
N GLN A 120 1.29 1.48 12.72
CA GLN A 120 0.42 1.49 11.54
C GLN A 120 1.25 1.39 10.27
N VAL A 121 0.94 0.42 9.41
CA VAL A 121 1.59 0.25 8.11
C VAL A 121 0.53 0.36 7.01
N SER A 122 0.60 1.40 6.17
CA SER A 122 -0.34 1.59 5.06
C SER A 122 0.27 1.10 3.74
N PRO A 123 -0.43 0.22 3.00
CA PRO A 123 0.08 -0.24 1.71
C PRO A 123 0.01 0.82 0.60
N ALA A 124 -0.99 1.72 0.62
CA ALA A 124 -1.24 2.57 -0.55
C ALA A 124 -1.63 4.02 -0.24
N SER A 125 -1.52 4.48 1.01
CA SER A 125 -1.81 5.88 1.35
C SER A 125 -0.63 6.79 1.02
N SER A 126 -0.74 7.50 -0.08
CA SER A 126 0.36 8.27 -0.71
C SER A 126 0.39 9.75 -0.35
N SER A 127 -0.66 10.30 0.30
CA SER A 127 -0.76 11.73 0.63
C SER A 127 0.47 12.27 1.39
N PRO A 128 1.03 13.42 0.98
CA PRO A 128 2.09 14.13 1.70
C PRO A 128 1.71 14.53 3.13
N THR A 129 0.41 14.61 3.46
CA THR A 129 -0.08 14.90 4.82
C THR A 129 0.50 13.91 5.83
N LEU A 130 0.66 12.65 5.48
CA LEU A 130 1.22 11.62 6.36
C LEU A 130 2.68 11.92 6.75
N THR A 131 3.52 12.28 5.79
CA THR A 131 4.88 12.75 6.04
C THR A 131 4.90 14.02 6.92
N ASN A 132 3.99 14.96 6.65
CA ASN A 132 3.90 16.21 7.40
C ASN A 132 3.46 15.98 8.86
N LEU A 133 2.58 15.02 9.11
CA LEU A 133 2.24 14.57 10.46
C LEU A 133 3.46 13.98 11.17
N GLY A 134 4.28 13.19 10.46
CA GLY A 134 5.55 12.67 10.98
C GLY A 134 6.53 13.78 11.33
N ARG A 135 6.72 14.76 10.44
CA ARG A 135 7.57 15.95 10.68
C ARG A 135 7.11 16.78 11.88
N ALA A 136 5.81 16.86 12.08
CA ALA A 136 5.20 17.55 13.22
C ALA A 136 5.22 16.73 14.53
N GLY A 137 5.82 15.52 14.53
CA GLY A 137 5.88 14.62 15.68
C GLY A 137 4.54 13.96 16.04
N LYS A 138 3.49 14.13 15.22
CA LYS A 138 2.14 13.66 15.54
C LYS A 138 1.94 12.16 15.32
N THR A 139 2.87 11.50 14.65
CA THR A 139 2.83 10.03 14.43
C THR A 139 3.51 9.25 15.56
N ASN A 140 4.23 9.91 16.45
CA ASN A 140 5.12 9.27 17.43
C ASN A 140 6.11 8.25 16.79
N GLY A 141 6.40 8.38 15.48
CA GLY A 141 7.23 7.44 14.73
C GLY A 141 6.55 6.09 14.45
N MET A 142 5.24 5.98 14.67
CA MET A 142 4.49 4.71 14.57
C MET A 142 3.88 4.47 13.20
N PHE A 143 4.00 5.39 12.24
CA PHE A 143 3.46 5.25 10.91
C PHE A 143 4.52 4.86 9.89
N PHE A 144 4.17 3.90 9.02
CA PHE A 144 4.96 3.45 7.88
C PHE A 144 4.07 3.30 6.66
N ARG A 145 4.66 3.37 5.45
CA ARG A 145 3.93 3.06 4.21
C ARG A 145 4.82 2.41 3.17
N THR A 146 4.30 1.41 2.48
CA THR A 146 4.97 0.68 1.41
C THR A 146 4.65 1.27 0.03
N ILE A 147 4.31 2.56 -0.03
CA ILE A 147 4.09 3.33 -1.26
C ILE A 147 4.87 4.66 -1.19
N THR A 148 5.31 5.14 -2.35
CA THR A 148 5.97 6.45 -2.45
C THR A 148 4.98 7.60 -2.27
N SER A 149 5.47 8.76 -1.85
CA SER A 149 4.63 9.94 -1.62
C SER A 149 4.22 10.64 -2.93
N ASP A 150 2.97 11.14 -2.96
CA ASP A 150 2.45 12.02 -4.02
C ASP A 150 3.25 13.31 -4.18
N ALA A 151 4.02 13.69 -3.16
CA ALA A 151 4.95 14.81 -3.25
C ALA A 151 5.97 14.67 -4.39
N LEU A 152 6.27 13.42 -4.81
CA LEU A 152 7.11 13.12 -5.96
C LEU A 152 6.28 12.70 -7.17
N GLN A 153 5.23 11.91 -6.97
CA GLN A 153 4.38 11.42 -8.06
C GLN A 153 3.72 12.56 -8.84
N GLY A 154 3.22 13.61 -8.17
CA GLY A 154 2.67 14.78 -8.83
C GLY A 154 3.66 15.47 -9.78
N THR A 155 4.95 15.50 -9.41
CA THR A 155 6.02 16.02 -10.27
C THR A 155 6.27 15.12 -11.49
N ALA A 156 6.30 13.80 -11.28
CA ALA A 156 6.45 12.82 -12.37
C ALA A 156 5.26 12.89 -13.34
N ALA A 157 4.04 12.95 -12.81
CA ALA A 157 2.81 13.09 -13.60
C ALA A 157 2.79 14.38 -14.44
N ALA A 158 3.24 15.51 -13.88
CA ALA A 158 3.32 16.78 -14.58
C ALA A 158 4.28 16.73 -15.77
N LYS A 159 5.47 16.17 -15.56
CA LYS A 159 6.46 15.99 -16.65
C LYS A 159 5.89 15.05 -17.72
N TYR A 160 5.35 13.91 -17.31
CA TYR A 160 4.81 12.94 -18.26
C TYR A 160 3.63 13.48 -19.06
N ALA A 161 2.73 14.24 -18.43
CA ALA A 161 1.65 14.92 -19.13
C ALA A 161 2.15 15.81 -20.29
N LEU A 162 3.16 16.65 -20.02
CA LEU A 162 3.74 17.53 -21.04
C LEU A 162 4.44 16.72 -22.15
N ASP A 163 5.14 15.64 -21.81
CA ASP A 163 5.78 14.76 -22.80
C ASP A 163 4.75 14.07 -23.72
N GLN A 164 3.53 13.83 -23.20
CA GLN A 164 2.42 13.28 -23.98
C GLN A 164 1.57 14.37 -24.66
N GLY A 165 2.03 15.63 -24.65
CA GLY A 165 1.42 16.75 -25.38
C GLY A 165 0.16 17.31 -24.73
N PHE A 166 -0.06 17.08 -23.42
CA PHE A 166 -1.05 17.86 -22.68
C PHE A 166 -0.46 19.25 -22.40
N LYS A 167 -0.98 20.28 -23.04
CA LYS A 167 -0.58 21.68 -22.80
C LYS A 167 -1.62 22.42 -21.98
N ARG A 168 -2.89 22.13 -22.23
CA ARG A 168 -4.07 22.69 -21.59
C ARG A 168 -4.89 21.55 -20.99
N ILE A 169 -4.84 21.36 -19.68
CA ILE A 169 -5.47 20.20 -19.04
C ILE A 169 -6.63 20.63 -18.14
N ALA A 170 -7.77 19.94 -18.22
CA ALA A 170 -8.78 19.96 -17.19
C ALA A 170 -8.43 18.96 -16.11
N VAL A 171 -8.76 19.25 -14.85
CA VAL A 171 -8.57 18.31 -13.74
C VAL A 171 -9.91 18.07 -13.05
N ILE A 172 -10.28 16.79 -12.90
CA ILE A 172 -11.36 16.36 -12.03
C ILE A 172 -10.73 15.48 -10.94
N HIS A 173 -10.94 15.83 -9.68
CA HIS A 173 -10.28 15.14 -8.58
C HIS A 173 -11.25 14.82 -7.44
N VAL A 174 -11.03 13.71 -6.77
CA VAL A 174 -11.77 13.39 -5.54
C VAL A 174 -11.50 14.43 -4.46
N ASN A 175 -12.56 14.86 -3.79
CA ASN A 175 -12.49 15.88 -2.74
C ASN A 175 -12.15 15.25 -1.38
N ASN A 176 -10.95 14.70 -1.27
CA ASN A 176 -10.41 14.13 -0.04
C ASN A 176 -8.90 14.40 0.05
N ASP A 177 -8.25 13.95 1.14
CA ASP A 177 -6.81 14.19 1.38
C ASP A 177 -5.91 13.71 0.24
N PHE A 178 -6.24 12.59 -0.41
CA PHE A 178 -5.48 12.11 -1.57
C PHE A 178 -5.63 13.05 -2.76
N GLY A 179 -6.87 13.28 -3.23
CA GLY A 179 -7.10 14.03 -4.46
C GLY A 179 -6.66 15.49 -4.38
N VAL A 180 -6.90 16.15 -3.23
CA VAL A 180 -6.49 17.54 -2.99
C VAL A 180 -4.97 17.70 -3.00
N ASN A 181 -4.24 16.79 -2.34
CA ASN A 181 -2.78 16.88 -2.26
C ASN A 181 -2.11 16.46 -3.59
N MET A 182 -2.63 15.45 -4.30
CA MET A 182 -2.14 15.08 -5.63
C MET A 182 -2.30 16.23 -6.61
N LEU A 183 -3.48 16.90 -6.62
CA LEU A 183 -3.71 18.09 -7.43
C LEU A 183 -2.71 19.21 -7.08
N ALA A 184 -2.45 19.45 -5.80
CA ALA A 184 -1.56 20.53 -5.37
C ALA A 184 -0.13 20.30 -5.87
N GLU A 185 0.42 19.09 -5.68
CA GLU A 185 1.77 18.75 -6.13
C GLU A 185 1.88 18.75 -7.67
N PHE A 186 0.90 18.16 -8.35
CA PHE A 186 0.81 18.22 -9.82
C PHE A 186 0.75 19.65 -10.33
N SER A 187 -0.16 20.48 -9.79
CA SER A 187 -0.38 21.86 -10.26
C SER A 187 0.87 22.70 -10.14
N LYS A 188 1.58 22.58 -9.02
CA LYS A 188 2.85 23.29 -8.79
C LYS A 188 3.87 22.92 -9.86
N ALA A 189 4.07 21.63 -10.10
CA ALA A 189 5.04 21.13 -11.07
C ALA A 189 4.62 21.47 -12.51
N TYR A 190 3.35 21.22 -12.86
CA TYR A 190 2.84 21.36 -14.19
C TYR A 190 2.92 22.81 -14.70
N LYS A 191 2.52 23.77 -13.85
CA LYS A 191 2.63 25.21 -14.15
C LYS A 191 4.08 25.66 -14.28
N ALA A 192 4.96 25.22 -13.39
CA ALA A 192 6.38 25.57 -13.44
C ALA A 192 7.09 25.00 -14.69
N LEU A 193 6.58 23.90 -15.25
CA LEU A 193 7.07 23.30 -16.49
C LEU A 193 6.41 23.88 -17.75
N GLY A 194 5.50 24.85 -17.61
CA GLY A 194 4.86 25.55 -18.73
C GLY A 194 3.51 24.98 -19.17
N GLY A 195 2.91 24.07 -18.40
CA GLY A 195 1.56 23.58 -18.63
C GLY A 195 0.48 24.52 -18.07
N GLU A 196 -0.71 24.50 -18.67
CA GLU A 196 -1.86 25.29 -18.24
C GLU A 196 -2.98 24.39 -17.71
N ILE A 197 -3.44 24.63 -16.48
CA ILE A 197 -4.64 24.00 -15.93
C ILE A 197 -5.81 24.94 -16.23
N VAL A 198 -6.69 24.51 -17.16
CA VAL A 198 -7.78 25.33 -17.67
C VAL A 198 -9.07 25.19 -16.86
N SER A 199 -9.24 24.08 -16.15
CA SER A 199 -10.39 23.86 -15.27
C SER A 199 -10.01 22.93 -14.13
N VAL A 200 -10.59 23.17 -12.95
CA VAL A 200 -10.51 22.26 -11.79
C VAL A 200 -11.92 22.03 -11.26
N SER A 201 -12.27 20.77 -11.08
CA SER A 201 -13.56 20.35 -10.53
C SER A 201 -13.34 19.29 -9.45
N PRO A 202 -13.52 19.63 -8.16
CA PRO A 202 -13.60 18.63 -7.12
C PRO A 202 -14.91 17.84 -7.24
N TYR A 203 -14.89 16.54 -6.97
CA TYR A 203 -16.09 15.73 -6.84
C TYR A 203 -16.13 15.03 -5.47
N ASN A 204 -17.32 14.76 -4.97
CA ASN A 204 -17.50 13.92 -3.79
C ASN A 204 -17.75 12.46 -4.20
N GLU A 205 -17.25 11.52 -3.41
CA GLU A 205 -17.43 10.10 -3.67
C GLU A 205 -18.91 9.70 -3.66
N LYS A 206 -19.25 8.71 -4.48
CA LYS A 206 -20.60 8.12 -4.54
C LYS A 206 -21.71 9.10 -4.97
N GLN A 207 -21.40 10.08 -5.80
CA GLN A 207 -22.44 10.90 -6.43
C GLN A 207 -23.27 10.09 -7.42
N SER A 208 -24.52 10.45 -7.61
CA SER A 208 -25.42 9.82 -8.58
C SER A 208 -25.08 10.19 -10.04
N SER A 209 -24.44 11.34 -10.25
CA SER A 209 -23.94 11.83 -11.54
C SER A 209 -22.71 12.71 -11.34
N TYR A 210 -21.87 12.75 -12.37
CA TYR A 210 -20.69 13.64 -12.48
C TYR A 210 -20.76 14.49 -13.76
N ASP A 211 -21.95 14.68 -14.32
CA ASP A 211 -22.16 15.42 -15.56
C ASP A 211 -21.77 16.90 -15.44
N ALA A 212 -21.97 17.50 -14.27
CA ALA A 212 -21.61 18.87 -14.03
C ALA A 212 -20.10 19.11 -14.04
N GLU A 213 -19.33 18.21 -13.41
CA GLU A 213 -17.87 18.25 -13.40
C GLU A 213 -17.30 18.04 -14.81
N ALA A 214 -17.87 17.08 -15.56
CA ALA A 214 -17.48 16.83 -16.94
C ALA A 214 -17.78 18.03 -17.84
N SER A 215 -19.01 18.57 -17.83
CA SER A 215 -19.41 19.74 -18.61
C SER A 215 -18.52 20.95 -18.35
N LYS A 216 -18.25 21.25 -17.08
CA LYS A 216 -17.38 22.36 -16.70
C LYS A 216 -15.96 22.19 -17.24
N GLY A 217 -15.41 20.99 -17.17
CA GLY A 217 -14.09 20.69 -17.70
C GLY A 217 -14.01 20.84 -19.21
N ILE A 218 -15.00 20.30 -19.93
CA ILE A 218 -15.07 20.34 -21.40
C ILE A 218 -15.24 21.77 -21.92
N ALA A 219 -16.07 22.58 -21.25
CA ALA A 219 -16.29 23.99 -21.62
C ALA A 219 -15.02 24.84 -21.60
N ALA A 220 -13.99 24.46 -20.87
CA ALA A 220 -12.70 25.11 -20.83
C ALA A 220 -11.79 24.78 -22.04
N ASN A 221 -12.26 23.96 -22.98
CA ASN A 221 -11.54 23.52 -24.20
C ASN A 221 -10.14 22.98 -23.89
N PRO A 222 -10.01 21.89 -23.10
CA PRO A 222 -8.74 21.27 -22.76
C PRO A 222 -8.23 20.33 -23.85
N ASP A 223 -6.94 20.01 -23.84
CA ASP A 223 -6.34 18.93 -24.66
C ASP A 223 -6.74 17.54 -24.14
N GLY A 224 -7.08 17.43 -22.85
CA GLY A 224 -7.48 16.21 -22.19
C GLY A 224 -7.81 16.43 -20.71
N LEU A 225 -8.10 15.32 -20.04
CA LEU A 225 -8.51 15.29 -18.64
C LEU A 225 -7.44 14.62 -17.77
N TYR A 226 -6.98 15.28 -16.70
CA TYR A 226 -6.37 14.59 -15.58
C TYR A 226 -7.44 14.16 -14.60
N LEU A 227 -7.65 12.85 -14.49
CA LEU A 227 -8.63 12.24 -13.62
C LEU A 227 -7.93 11.65 -12.39
N ILE A 228 -8.10 12.31 -11.25
CA ILE A 228 -7.57 11.87 -9.94
C ILE A 228 -8.72 11.25 -9.16
N ALA A 229 -8.86 9.94 -9.24
CA ALA A 229 -10.05 9.23 -8.78
C ALA A 229 -9.74 7.82 -8.29
N THR A 230 -10.75 7.18 -7.70
CA THR A 230 -10.81 5.73 -7.49
C THR A 230 -11.51 5.06 -8.68
N PRO A 231 -11.33 3.76 -8.92
CA PRO A 231 -11.83 3.10 -10.15
C PRO A 231 -13.32 3.26 -10.39
N VAL A 232 -14.15 3.13 -9.36
CA VAL A 232 -15.62 3.15 -9.47
C VAL A 232 -16.12 4.51 -9.92
N ASP A 233 -15.77 5.55 -9.17
CA ASP A 233 -16.18 6.93 -9.49
C ASP A 233 -15.50 7.40 -10.77
N GLY A 234 -14.21 7.08 -10.94
CA GLY A 234 -13.43 7.42 -12.11
C GLY A 234 -14.00 6.86 -13.40
N ALA A 235 -14.49 5.62 -13.39
CA ALA A 235 -15.14 5.04 -14.56
C ALA A 235 -16.43 5.79 -14.91
N THR A 236 -17.21 6.20 -13.92
CA THR A 236 -18.43 6.98 -14.13
C THR A 236 -18.12 8.37 -14.67
N ILE A 237 -17.10 9.04 -14.12
CA ILE A 237 -16.63 10.35 -14.60
C ILE A 237 -16.10 10.25 -16.03
N ALA A 238 -15.28 9.25 -16.34
CA ALA A 238 -14.73 9.05 -17.68
C ALA A 238 -15.85 8.83 -18.72
N ARG A 239 -16.87 8.03 -18.37
CA ARG A 239 -18.04 7.84 -19.26
C ARG A 239 -18.83 9.14 -19.46
N ALA A 240 -19.08 9.92 -18.39
CA ALA A 240 -19.75 11.22 -18.49
C ALA A 240 -18.94 12.18 -19.37
N TRP A 241 -17.63 12.22 -19.21
CA TRP A 241 -16.73 13.03 -20.02
C TRP A 241 -16.80 12.64 -21.52
N ILE A 242 -16.69 11.37 -21.83
CA ILE A 242 -16.72 10.85 -23.20
C ILE A 242 -18.10 11.08 -23.84
N SER A 243 -19.19 10.82 -23.13
CA SER A 243 -20.55 10.96 -23.64
C SER A 243 -20.92 12.42 -23.98
N GLN A 244 -20.32 13.38 -23.32
CA GLN A 244 -20.49 14.81 -23.56
C GLN A 244 -19.51 15.39 -24.61
N GLY A 245 -18.72 14.53 -25.29
CA GLY A 245 -17.80 14.91 -26.35
C GLY A 245 -16.48 15.49 -25.86
N GLY A 246 -16.09 15.26 -24.62
CA GLY A 246 -14.77 15.60 -24.13
C GLY A 246 -13.66 14.84 -24.86
N PRO A 247 -12.43 15.41 -24.98
CA PRO A 247 -11.32 14.74 -25.61
C PRO A 247 -11.05 13.37 -24.96
N ALA A 248 -10.96 12.28 -25.77
CA ALA A 248 -10.67 10.94 -25.29
C ALA A 248 -9.17 10.75 -24.96
N LYS A 249 -8.59 11.75 -24.30
CA LYS A 249 -7.19 11.81 -23.89
C LYS A 249 -7.13 12.02 -22.38
N PHE A 250 -6.60 11.03 -21.67
CA PHE A 250 -6.62 10.99 -20.21
C PHE A 250 -5.20 10.94 -19.63
N LEU A 251 -4.97 11.72 -18.59
CA LEU A 251 -3.93 11.46 -17.61
C LEU A 251 -4.60 10.83 -16.39
N LEU A 252 -4.03 9.78 -15.84
CA LEU A 252 -4.61 8.97 -14.79
C LEU A 252 -3.64 8.85 -13.61
N ASN A 253 -4.17 8.85 -12.37
CA ASN A 253 -3.37 8.53 -11.19
C ASN A 253 -3.13 7.00 -11.07
N ASP A 254 -2.27 6.62 -10.15
CA ASP A 254 -1.86 5.23 -9.89
C ASP A 254 -3.03 4.29 -9.62
N GLY A 255 -4.01 4.73 -8.86
CA GLY A 255 -5.21 3.95 -8.58
C GLY A 255 -6.04 3.59 -9.81
N MET A 256 -5.89 4.32 -10.91
CA MET A 256 -6.59 4.05 -12.16
C MET A 256 -5.87 3.00 -13.03
N ASN A 257 -4.74 2.47 -12.60
CA ASN A 257 -4.12 1.25 -13.14
C ASN A 257 -4.94 0.03 -12.69
N SER A 258 -6.19 -0.03 -13.07
CA SER A 258 -7.21 -0.95 -12.59
C SER A 258 -7.87 -1.68 -13.75
N PRO A 259 -7.87 -3.04 -13.76
CA PRO A 259 -8.65 -3.83 -14.71
C PRO A 259 -10.14 -3.49 -14.69
N ASP A 260 -10.71 -3.23 -13.49
CA ASP A 260 -12.13 -2.90 -13.33
C ASP A 260 -12.46 -1.54 -13.94
N PHE A 261 -11.59 -0.54 -13.77
CA PHE A 261 -11.73 0.74 -14.45
C PHE A 261 -11.75 0.58 -15.98
N ILE A 262 -10.78 -0.14 -16.51
CA ILE A 262 -10.65 -0.36 -17.96
C ILE A 262 -11.87 -1.10 -18.51
N ALA A 263 -12.32 -2.14 -17.84
CA ALA A 263 -13.51 -2.90 -18.24
C ALA A 263 -14.78 -2.03 -18.18
N SER A 264 -14.92 -1.19 -17.18
CA SER A 264 -16.09 -0.34 -16.96
C SER A 264 -16.19 0.83 -17.93
N VAL A 265 -15.08 1.40 -18.38
CA VAL A 265 -15.04 2.49 -19.38
C VAL A 265 -15.10 1.91 -20.80
N GLY A 266 -14.42 0.81 -21.01
CA GLY A 266 -14.24 0.15 -22.32
C GLY A 266 -12.93 0.55 -23.00
N ALA A 267 -12.11 -0.46 -23.31
CA ALA A 267 -10.76 -0.33 -23.86
C ALA A 267 -10.66 0.62 -25.05
N LYS A 268 -11.64 0.60 -25.95
CA LYS A 268 -11.67 1.43 -27.16
C LYS A 268 -11.64 2.95 -26.91
N TYR A 269 -12.04 3.39 -25.71
CA TYR A 269 -12.05 4.80 -25.34
C TYR A 269 -10.78 5.25 -24.57
N LEU A 270 -9.89 4.30 -24.27
CA LEU A 270 -8.73 4.54 -23.42
C LEU A 270 -7.38 4.41 -24.18
N ASN A 271 -7.40 4.41 -25.52
CA ASN A 271 -6.17 4.29 -26.33
C ASN A 271 -5.18 5.46 -26.13
N GLU A 272 -5.66 6.63 -25.68
CA GLU A 272 -4.84 7.79 -25.28
C GLU A 272 -4.96 8.05 -23.78
N ALA A 273 -4.99 6.99 -22.99
CA ALA A 273 -4.94 7.07 -21.54
C ALA A 273 -3.52 6.75 -21.06
N TYR A 274 -2.93 7.72 -20.40
CA TYR A 274 -1.58 7.72 -19.84
C TYR A 274 -1.65 7.84 -18.33
N GLY A 275 -0.68 7.31 -17.60
CA GLY A 275 -0.68 7.46 -16.16
C GLY A 275 0.68 7.23 -15.53
N THR A 276 0.74 7.56 -14.25
CA THR A 276 1.92 7.32 -13.42
C THR A 276 1.53 6.49 -12.21
N SER A 277 2.46 5.66 -11.76
CA SER A 277 2.32 4.90 -10.52
C SER A 277 3.65 4.86 -9.80
N SER A 278 3.62 4.68 -8.49
CA SER A 278 4.80 4.24 -7.75
C SER A 278 5.37 2.99 -8.43
N GLY A 279 6.62 3.04 -8.86
CA GLY A 279 7.31 1.96 -9.54
C GLY A 279 7.77 0.86 -8.59
N THR A 280 8.31 -0.19 -9.17
CA THR A 280 8.91 -1.31 -8.47
C THR A 280 10.28 -1.60 -9.07
N SER A 281 11.22 -2.06 -8.23
CA SER A 281 12.50 -2.59 -8.70
C SER A 281 12.43 -4.12 -8.55
N PRO A 282 12.15 -4.87 -9.64
CA PRO A 282 11.87 -6.30 -9.56
C PRO A 282 12.96 -7.10 -8.81
N THR A 283 12.51 -8.00 -7.93
CA THR A 283 13.33 -8.93 -7.16
C THR A 283 12.79 -10.36 -7.32
N ALA A 284 13.42 -11.33 -6.71
CA ALA A 284 12.87 -12.68 -6.60
C ALA A 284 11.50 -12.71 -5.89
N SER A 285 11.25 -11.74 -4.99
CA SER A 285 9.92 -11.56 -4.35
C SER A 285 8.85 -11.17 -5.36
N THR A 286 9.19 -10.33 -6.34
CA THR A 286 8.26 -9.91 -7.40
C THR A 286 7.84 -11.11 -8.25
N GLU A 287 8.80 -11.96 -8.62
CA GLU A 287 8.53 -13.20 -9.38
C GLU A 287 7.67 -14.15 -8.57
N TYR A 288 8.01 -14.37 -7.29
CA TYR A 288 7.25 -15.21 -6.38
C TYR A 288 5.79 -14.76 -6.26
N PHE A 289 5.58 -13.48 -5.99
CA PHE A 289 4.24 -12.91 -5.83
C PHE A 289 3.41 -13.06 -7.10
N ASN A 290 3.95 -12.67 -8.25
CA ASN A 290 3.26 -12.75 -9.53
C ASN A 290 2.86 -14.19 -9.91
N ALA A 291 3.71 -15.17 -9.58
CA ALA A 291 3.44 -16.57 -9.85
C ALA A 291 2.36 -17.19 -8.95
N ASN A 292 2.21 -16.70 -7.71
CA ASN A 292 1.41 -17.38 -6.69
C ASN A 292 0.14 -16.63 -6.27
N TYR A 293 0.12 -15.30 -6.36
CA TYR A 293 -0.96 -14.48 -5.80
C TYR A 293 -2.32 -14.77 -6.42
N LYS A 294 -2.41 -14.87 -7.74
CA LYS A 294 -3.69 -15.10 -8.43
C LYS A 294 -4.39 -16.38 -7.98
N ALA A 295 -3.62 -17.47 -7.84
CA ALA A 295 -4.14 -18.73 -7.34
C ALA A 295 -4.57 -18.65 -5.87
N PHE A 296 -3.77 -17.99 -5.03
CA PHE A 296 -4.07 -17.81 -3.62
C PHE A 296 -5.30 -16.93 -3.37
N SER A 297 -5.42 -15.81 -4.08
CA SER A 297 -6.47 -14.81 -3.89
C SER A 297 -7.83 -15.21 -4.46
N GLY A 298 -7.93 -16.35 -5.15
CA GLY A 298 -9.15 -16.78 -5.81
C GLY A 298 -9.41 -16.07 -7.16
N GLY A 299 -8.36 -15.60 -7.81
CA GLY A 299 -8.42 -15.05 -9.17
C GLY A 299 -8.11 -13.56 -9.32
N ILE A 300 -7.84 -12.84 -8.23
CA ILE A 300 -7.46 -11.42 -8.31
C ILE A 300 -6.13 -11.31 -9.06
N ASP A 301 -6.04 -10.36 -9.99
CA ASP A 301 -4.83 -10.12 -10.77
C ASP A 301 -3.73 -9.55 -9.87
N PRO A 302 -2.48 -10.05 -9.91
CA PRO A 302 -1.37 -9.50 -9.12
C PRO A 302 -1.02 -8.05 -9.45
N SER A 303 -1.43 -7.56 -10.62
CA SER A 303 -1.25 -6.15 -11.00
C SER A 303 -2.31 -5.21 -10.41
N THR A 304 -3.32 -5.73 -9.71
CA THR A 304 -4.32 -4.91 -9.02
C THR A 304 -3.63 -3.94 -8.05
N PRO A 305 -3.97 -2.64 -8.09
CA PRO A 305 -3.31 -1.64 -7.26
C PRO A 305 -3.27 -2.04 -5.78
N ALA A 306 -2.14 -1.81 -5.15
CA ALA A 306 -1.83 -2.12 -3.75
C ALA A 306 -1.62 -3.60 -3.41
N ALA A 307 -1.85 -4.55 -4.31
CA ALA A 307 -1.66 -5.97 -4.00
C ALA A 307 -0.20 -6.29 -3.62
N ASP A 308 0.77 -5.88 -4.44
CA ASP A 308 2.21 -6.03 -4.21
C ASP A 308 2.66 -5.38 -2.90
N ARG A 309 2.24 -4.15 -2.66
CA ARG A 309 2.58 -3.34 -1.48
C ARG A 309 2.00 -3.88 -0.19
N ALA A 310 0.82 -4.46 -0.26
CA ALA A 310 0.16 -5.06 0.91
C ALA A 310 0.82 -6.39 1.31
N TYR A 311 1.32 -7.16 0.36
CA TYR A 311 2.15 -8.32 0.67
C TYR A 311 3.40 -7.90 1.44
N ASP A 312 4.11 -6.87 0.95
CA ASP A 312 5.30 -6.35 1.61
C ASP A 312 4.99 -5.78 3.01
N ALA A 313 3.87 -5.07 3.17
CA ALA A 313 3.42 -4.61 4.49
C ALA A 313 3.22 -5.77 5.47
N GLY A 314 2.57 -6.85 5.02
CA GLY A 314 2.38 -8.07 5.81
C GLY A 314 3.70 -8.77 6.15
N ALA A 315 4.58 -8.93 5.16
CA ALA A 315 5.89 -9.56 5.33
C ALA A 315 6.78 -8.78 6.31
N ILE A 316 6.87 -7.46 6.13
CA ILE A 316 7.65 -6.58 7.00
C ILE A 316 7.14 -6.62 8.44
N VAL A 317 5.82 -6.54 8.64
CA VAL A 317 5.20 -6.64 9.98
C VAL A 317 5.52 -7.98 10.62
N GLY A 318 5.36 -9.08 9.91
CA GLY A 318 5.62 -10.41 10.45
C GLY A 318 7.11 -10.65 10.78
N LEU A 319 8.02 -10.21 9.91
CA LEU A 319 9.46 -10.26 10.16
C LEU A 319 9.87 -9.34 11.32
N ALA A 320 9.25 -8.16 11.44
CA ALA A 320 9.50 -7.23 12.55
C ALA A 320 9.03 -7.82 13.88
N ILE A 321 7.85 -8.47 13.91
CA ILE A 321 7.39 -9.19 15.10
C ILE A 321 8.39 -10.29 15.48
N ALA A 322 8.91 -11.04 14.51
CA ALA A 322 9.92 -12.09 14.75
C ALA A 322 11.26 -11.52 15.26
N ALA A 323 11.63 -10.31 14.86
CA ALA A 323 12.86 -9.62 15.27
C ALA A 323 12.71 -8.85 16.59
N ALA A 324 11.49 -8.53 16.99
CA ALA A 324 11.21 -7.79 18.22
C ALA A 324 11.37 -8.71 19.46
N PRO A 325 11.97 -8.23 20.56
CA PRO A 325 12.12 -9.05 21.77
C PRO A 325 10.81 -9.28 22.50
N THR A 326 9.81 -8.46 22.24
CA THR A 326 8.46 -8.52 22.83
C THR A 326 7.42 -8.07 21.80
N GLN A 327 6.13 -8.29 22.09
CA GLN A 327 5.02 -7.79 21.29
C GLN A 327 4.69 -6.30 21.57
N ASP A 328 5.54 -5.60 22.31
CA ASP A 328 5.39 -4.16 22.53
C ASP A 328 5.47 -3.41 21.19
N PRO A 329 4.50 -2.51 20.87
CA PRO A 329 4.48 -1.80 19.59
C PRO A 329 5.74 -0.98 19.31
N VAL A 330 6.39 -0.42 20.34
CA VAL A 330 7.65 0.34 20.17
C VAL A 330 8.79 -0.60 19.78
N ALA A 331 8.86 -1.80 20.38
CA ALA A 331 9.85 -2.80 20.02
C ALA A 331 9.64 -3.30 18.57
N ILE A 332 8.38 -3.47 18.14
CA ILE A 332 8.04 -3.84 16.76
C ILE A 332 8.41 -2.71 15.79
N ARG A 333 8.09 -1.45 16.11
CA ARG A 333 8.50 -0.28 15.30
C ARG A 333 10.01 -0.27 15.05
N ASP A 334 10.79 -0.45 16.10
CA ASP A 334 12.26 -0.44 16.00
C ASP A 334 12.75 -1.66 15.19
N ALA A 335 12.04 -2.78 15.27
CA ALA A 335 12.33 -3.96 14.49
C ALA A 335 12.00 -3.76 13.00
N ILE A 336 10.98 -2.98 12.62
CA ILE A 336 10.71 -2.62 11.22
C ILE A 336 11.96 -2.00 10.58
N PHE A 337 12.57 -1.03 11.21
CA PHE A 337 13.81 -0.41 10.69
C PHE A 337 14.97 -1.40 10.58
N ARG A 338 15.06 -2.38 11.51
CA ARG A 338 16.13 -3.40 11.48
C ARG A 338 15.95 -4.38 10.32
N VAL A 339 14.73 -4.89 10.07
CA VAL A 339 14.48 -5.88 9.02
C VAL A 339 14.44 -5.28 7.62
N THR A 340 14.36 -3.94 7.52
CA THR A 340 14.40 -3.18 6.27
C THR A 340 15.65 -2.32 6.14
N SER A 341 16.67 -2.55 6.97
CA SER A 341 17.96 -1.85 6.83
C SER A 341 18.68 -2.30 5.56
N LYS A 342 19.66 -1.49 5.12
CA LYS A 342 20.49 -1.85 3.95
C LYS A 342 21.49 -2.96 4.26
N ASP A 343 21.73 -3.22 5.55
CA ASP A 343 22.67 -4.21 6.03
C ASP A 343 21.94 -5.52 6.35
N GLY A 344 22.64 -6.63 6.21
CA GLY A 344 22.11 -7.94 6.53
C GLY A 344 21.92 -8.87 5.32
N GLU A 345 21.56 -10.10 5.63
CA GLU A 345 21.31 -11.14 4.62
C GLU A 345 20.05 -10.83 3.84
N PRO A 346 20.08 -10.82 2.49
CA PRO A 346 18.88 -10.59 1.71
C PRO A 346 17.86 -11.71 1.89
N ILE A 347 16.61 -11.33 2.10
CA ILE A 347 15.46 -12.21 2.30
C ILE A 347 14.37 -11.81 1.31
N HIS A 348 13.87 -12.78 0.57
CA HIS A 348 12.79 -12.59 -0.38
C HIS A 348 11.46 -13.17 0.14
N ALA A 349 10.40 -12.97 -0.63
CA ALA A 349 9.08 -13.50 -0.36
C ALA A 349 9.07 -15.04 -0.45
N GLY A 350 8.17 -15.65 0.34
CA GLY A 350 7.89 -17.06 0.29
C GLY A 350 8.47 -17.86 1.46
N LYS A 351 7.91 -19.05 1.66
CA LYS A 351 8.17 -19.92 2.79
C LYS A 351 9.66 -20.20 3.06
N ALA A 352 10.44 -20.50 2.01
CA ALA A 352 11.83 -20.92 2.16
C ALA A 352 12.71 -19.77 2.69
N ASP A 353 12.59 -18.58 2.09
CA ASP A 353 13.32 -17.39 2.53
C ASP A 353 12.86 -16.92 3.91
N PHE A 354 11.57 -16.99 4.20
CA PHE A 354 11.06 -16.64 5.52
C PHE A 354 11.55 -17.64 6.61
N ALA A 355 11.68 -18.93 6.31
CA ALA A 355 12.28 -19.89 7.24
C ALA A 355 13.76 -19.53 7.53
N LYS A 356 14.54 -19.21 6.48
CA LYS A 356 15.90 -18.69 6.62
C LYS A 356 15.95 -17.41 7.45
N ALA A 357 15.00 -16.47 7.21
CA ALA A 357 14.91 -15.21 7.98
C ALA A 357 14.67 -15.47 9.47
N LEU A 358 13.69 -16.34 9.80
CA LEU A 358 13.37 -16.68 11.18
C LEU A 358 14.55 -17.35 11.90
N ASP A 359 15.33 -18.21 11.20
CA ASP A 359 16.54 -18.79 11.75
C ASP A 359 17.64 -17.78 12.02
N LEU A 360 17.86 -16.85 11.09
CA LEU A 360 18.83 -15.77 11.25
C LEU A 360 18.45 -14.84 12.41
N LEU A 361 17.18 -14.45 12.49
CA LEU A 361 16.68 -13.58 13.56
C LEU A 361 16.80 -14.25 14.94
N ARG A 362 16.50 -15.55 15.06
CA ARG A 362 16.71 -16.33 16.29
C ARG A 362 18.19 -16.39 16.68
N ALA A 363 19.08 -16.41 15.70
CA ALA A 363 20.53 -16.36 15.92
C ALA A 363 21.09 -14.94 16.15
N GLY A 364 20.23 -13.92 16.24
CA GLY A 364 20.62 -12.52 16.43
C GLY A 364 21.34 -11.90 15.20
N LYS A 365 21.20 -12.52 14.03
CA LYS A 365 21.81 -12.02 12.78
C LYS A 365 20.91 -11.05 12.06
N PRO A 366 21.45 -9.99 11.44
CA PRO A 366 20.65 -9.02 10.68
C PRO A 366 20.16 -9.64 9.36
N ILE A 367 18.97 -9.23 8.98
CA ILE A 367 18.37 -9.52 7.68
C ILE A 367 18.05 -8.21 6.96
N ARG A 368 17.87 -8.30 5.63
CA ARG A 368 17.38 -7.23 4.77
C ARG A 368 16.25 -7.76 3.90
N TYR A 369 15.04 -7.26 4.13
CA TYR A 369 13.91 -7.67 3.31
C TYR A 369 13.96 -7.00 1.93
N GLU A 370 13.99 -7.82 0.89
CA GLU A 370 13.85 -7.41 -0.51
C GLU A 370 12.47 -7.82 -1.01
N GLY A 371 11.55 -6.85 -0.96
CA GLY A 371 10.13 -7.06 -1.16
C GLY A 371 9.71 -7.25 -2.62
N VAL A 372 8.40 -7.40 -2.79
CA VAL A 372 7.73 -7.47 -4.10
C VAL A 372 7.90 -6.16 -4.87
N ILE A 373 7.90 -5.02 -4.15
CA ILE A 373 8.15 -3.70 -4.75
C ILE A 373 9.63 -3.38 -4.95
N GLY A 374 10.51 -4.20 -4.43
CA GLY A 374 11.95 -3.97 -4.43
C GLY A 374 12.56 -3.95 -3.03
N PRO A 375 13.83 -3.57 -2.90
CA PRO A 375 14.45 -3.32 -1.61
C PRO A 375 13.68 -2.24 -0.85
N VAL A 376 13.16 -2.58 0.33
CA VAL A 376 12.43 -1.64 1.19
C VAL A 376 13.37 -1.02 2.20
N SER A 377 13.37 0.31 2.26
CA SER A 377 14.09 1.05 3.29
C SER A 377 13.28 2.28 3.70
N PHE A 378 12.94 2.37 4.97
CA PHE A 378 12.17 3.51 5.50
C PHE A 378 13.08 4.65 5.95
N ASP A 379 12.64 5.87 5.67
CA ASP A 379 13.21 7.04 6.32
C ASP A 379 12.67 7.19 7.75
N ARG A 380 13.17 8.22 8.48
CA ARG A 380 12.74 8.47 9.86
C ARG A 380 11.27 8.81 10.05
N TYR A 381 10.52 9.05 8.97
CA TYR A 381 9.09 9.33 8.98
C TYR A 381 8.25 8.14 8.55
N GLY A 382 8.90 7.00 8.24
CA GLY A 382 8.26 5.79 7.76
C GLY A 382 7.89 5.83 6.27
N ASP A 383 8.49 6.74 5.51
CA ASP A 383 8.33 6.82 4.06
C ASP A 383 9.37 5.97 3.33
N ILE A 384 8.98 5.39 2.20
CA ILE A 384 9.91 4.79 1.24
C ILE A 384 10.12 5.73 0.05
N THR A 385 11.22 5.52 -0.65
CA THR A 385 11.49 6.10 -1.98
C THR A 385 11.59 5.00 -3.01
N GLY A 386 11.24 5.32 -4.26
CA GLY A 386 11.32 4.40 -5.38
C GLY A 386 11.09 5.15 -6.70
N PRO A 387 11.29 4.46 -7.83
CA PRO A 387 11.03 5.03 -9.14
C PRO A 387 9.53 5.25 -9.36
N PHE A 388 9.19 5.96 -10.44
CA PHE A 388 7.82 6.14 -10.90
C PHE A 388 7.67 5.51 -12.27
N ARG A 389 6.77 4.54 -12.36
CA ARG A 389 6.40 3.90 -13.62
C ARG A 389 5.54 4.85 -14.45
N LEU A 390 5.91 5.02 -15.72
CA LEU A 390 5.13 5.71 -16.73
C LEU A 390 4.42 4.65 -17.56
N TRP A 391 3.12 4.75 -17.70
CA TRP A 391 2.33 3.75 -18.38
C TRP A 391 1.26 4.35 -19.29
N LYS A 392 0.78 3.54 -20.20
CA LYS A 392 -0.41 3.83 -21.04
C LYS A 392 -1.28 2.58 -21.15
N ILE A 393 -2.53 2.79 -21.55
CA ILE A 393 -3.43 1.69 -21.87
C ILE A 393 -3.28 1.36 -23.37
N VAL A 394 -2.98 0.10 -23.67
CA VAL A 394 -2.83 -0.44 -25.02
C VAL A 394 -3.70 -1.70 -25.11
N ASP A 395 -4.64 -1.74 -26.03
CA ASP A 395 -5.55 -2.88 -26.23
C ASP A 395 -6.22 -3.36 -24.93
N GLY A 396 -6.62 -2.40 -24.08
CA GLY A 396 -7.27 -2.67 -22.81
C GLY A 396 -6.35 -3.17 -21.69
N LYS A 397 -5.03 -3.06 -21.87
CA LYS A 397 -4.05 -3.45 -20.88
C LYS A 397 -3.13 -2.29 -20.51
N VAL A 398 -2.84 -2.17 -19.23
CA VAL A 398 -1.82 -1.22 -18.77
C VAL A 398 -0.45 -1.72 -19.20
N THR A 399 0.25 -0.89 -19.97
CA THR A 399 1.58 -1.18 -20.52
C THR A 399 2.57 -0.15 -20.00
N THR A 400 3.63 -0.58 -19.34
CA THR A 400 4.74 0.28 -18.95
C THR A 400 5.48 0.76 -20.20
N VAL A 401 5.68 2.06 -20.32
CA VAL A 401 6.37 2.70 -21.47
C VAL A 401 7.65 3.42 -21.07
N GLY A 402 7.88 3.54 -19.77
CA GLY A 402 9.08 4.16 -19.23
C GLY A 402 9.07 4.22 -17.72
N GLU A 403 10.14 4.79 -17.18
CA GLU A 403 10.33 4.99 -15.76
C GLU A 403 11.04 6.32 -15.52
N MET A 404 10.70 6.98 -14.43
CA MET A 404 11.47 8.09 -13.87
C MET A 404 12.09 7.64 -12.55
N SER A 405 13.40 7.70 -12.45
CA SER A 405 14.09 7.39 -11.20
C SER A 405 13.74 8.40 -10.11
N THR A 406 13.91 8.02 -8.85
CA THR A 406 13.76 8.94 -7.72
C THR A 406 14.68 10.16 -7.86
N ASP A 407 15.90 9.97 -8.36
CA ASP A 407 16.87 11.05 -8.55
C ASP A 407 16.43 12.01 -9.64
N ASP A 408 15.89 11.52 -10.77
CA ASP A 408 15.34 12.36 -11.83
C ASP A 408 14.18 13.23 -11.33
N VAL A 409 13.25 12.64 -10.58
CA VAL A 409 12.10 13.37 -10.01
C VAL A 409 12.57 14.40 -8.98
N ASN A 410 13.51 14.06 -8.10
CA ASN A 410 14.10 14.99 -7.14
C ASN A 410 14.85 16.15 -7.82
N ALA A 411 15.64 15.85 -8.85
CA ALA A 411 16.34 16.86 -9.64
C ALA A 411 15.36 17.80 -10.36
N LEU A 412 14.26 17.26 -10.89
CA LEU A 412 13.19 18.05 -11.51
C LEU A 412 12.49 18.93 -10.47
N LYS A 413 12.13 18.37 -9.32
CA LYS A 413 11.49 19.09 -8.22
C LYS A 413 12.36 20.22 -7.68
N ALA A 414 13.66 20.02 -7.57
CA ALA A 414 14.62 21.06 -7.15
C ALA A 414 14.71 22.24 -8.15
N LYS A 415 14.48 22.01 -9.44
CA LYS A 415 14.41 23.08 -10.47
C LYS A 415 13.09 23.85 -10.40
N ILE A 416 12.00 23.23 -9.98
CA ILE A 416 10.65 23.83 -9.90
C ILE A 416 10.53 24.74 -8.67
N VAL A 417 11.26 24.46 -7.59
CA VAL A 417 11.17 25.20 -6.33
C VAL A 417 12.01 26.49 -6.32
N LYS A 418 12.91 26.64 -7.32
CA LYS A 418 13.68 27.87 -7.52
C LYS A 418 12.84 28.93 -8.24
#